data_56b5895f650fc7c928d5152d0789f8c4
#
_entry.id   56b5895f650fc7c928d5152d0789f8c4
#
_cell.length_a   1.000
_cell.length_b   1.000
_cell.length_c   1.000
_cell.angle_alpha   90.00
_cell.angle_beta   90.00
_cell.angle_gamma   90.00
#
_symmetry.space_group_name_H-M   'P 1'
#
loop_
_entity.id
_entity.type
_entity.pdbx_description
1 polymer ?
#
loop_
_entity_poly.entity_id
_entity_poly.type
_entity_poly.pdbx_seq_one_letter_code
_entity_poly.pdbx_strand_id
1 'polypeptide(L)'
;MLFRSLVSSPWASEFSKTSFQQFPQDWQIDLGNQCNSACVFCTPEFSSRLAIEWKKIGFIDQLPPTNWSDDPLLIQRFINTLTQSPNIQYLHFLGGETIITPAFKVILQALIDTGLNKTANIGFTTNLSVWDDTVIELLKQFQGVNLGMSIESFSIINDYVRYPVCLPTVFENLERWKKIAEENNWFVQL
;
A
#
# COMPACT_ATOMS: atom_id res chain seq x y z
N MET A 1 4.69 -30.34 -7.25
CA MET A 1 5.91 -30.87 -7.92
C MET A 1 6.86 -29.77 -8.43
N LEU A 2 6.51 -28.50 -8.40
CA LEU A 2 7.34 -27.37 -8.89
C LEU A 2 8.40 -26.88 -7.89
N PHE A 3 8.25 -27.11 -6.60
CA PHE A 3 9.21 -26.65 -5.58
C PHE A 3 10.52 -27.46 -5.49
N ARG A 4 10.53 -28.71 -5.93
CA ARG A 4 11.77 -29.56 -5.90
C ARG A 4 12.79 -29.20 -6.97
N SER A 5 12.39 -28.58 -8.07
CA SER A 5 13.31 -28.20 -9.15
C SER A 5 14.07 -26.90 -8.89
N LEU A 6 13.58 -26.06 -7.98
CA LEU A 6 14.23 -24.80 -7.61
C LEU A 6 15.42 -25.01 -6.66
N VAL A 7 15.37 -26.07 -5.83
CA VAL A 7 16.41 -26.35 -4.82
C VAL A 7 17.67 -26.97 -5.44
N SER A 8 17.59 -27.48 -6.66
CA SER A 8 18.73 -28.13 -7.37
C SER A 8 19.39 -27.24 -8.43
N SER A 9 19.00 -25.97 -8.54
CA SER A 9 19.62 -25.07 -9.53
C SER A 9 20.96 -24.50 -9.02
N PRO A 10 21.94 -24.23 -9.89
CA PRO A 10 23.25 -23.70 -9.49
C PRO A 10 23.19 -22.43 -8.64
N TRP A 11 22.18 -21.57 -8.88
CA TRP A 11 21.99 -20.34 -8.10
C TRP A 11 21.46 -20.60 -6.67
N ALA A 12 20.71 -21.70 -6.44
CA ALA A 12 20.26 -22.05 -5.10
C ALA A 12 21.42 -22.46 -4.17
N SER A 13 22.50 -23.05 -4.75
CA SER A 13 23.71 -23.37 -3.99
C SER A 13 24.57 -22.14 -3.67
N GLU A 14 24.48 -21.11 -4.48
CA GLU A 14 25.15 -19.84 -4.26
C GLU A 14 24.42 -19.02 -3.18
N PHE A 15 23.08 -19.05 -3.20
CA PHE A 15 22.24 -18.45 -2.16
C PHE A 15 22.47 -19.07 -0.78
N SER A 16 22.75 -20.36 -0.69
CA SER A 16 23.03 -21.04 0.58
C SER A 16 24.39 -20.67 1.20
N LYS A 17 25.28 -20.03 0.44
CA LYS A 17 26.61 -19.59 0.88
C LYS A 17 26.66 -18.13 1.32
N THR A 18 25.65 -17.33 0.93
CA THR A 18 25.52 -15.97 1.42
C THR A 18 24.87 -15.98 2.82
N SER A 19 25.48 -15.28 3.78
CA SER A 19 24.82 -15.03 5.06
C SER A 19 23.51 -14.30 4.76
N PHE A 20 22.38 -14.99 4.89
CA PHE A 20 21.07 -14.34 4.81
C PHE A 20 21.04 -13.20 5.82
N GLN A 21 20.76 -12.00 5.37
CA GLN A 21 20.40 -10.94 6.29
C GLN A 21 19.16 -11.43 7.06
N GLN A 22 19.17 -11.30 8.35
CA GLN A 22 18.11 -11.78 9.23
C GLN A 22 16.76 -11.10 8.92
N PHE A 23 16.81 -9.91 8.32
CA PHE A 23 15.63 -9.12 7.94
C PHE A 23 15.81 -8.54 6.52
N PRO A 24 14.74 -8.48 5.72
CA PRO A 24 14.77 -7.83 4.42
C PRO A 24 14.99 -6.31 4.56
N GLN A 25 15.59 -5.72 3.52
CA GLN A 25 15.76 -4.26 3.42
C GLN A 25 14.51 -3.60 2.82
N ASP A 26 13.88 -4.30 1.87
CA ASP A 26 12.70 -3.85 1.14
C ASP A 26 11.51 -4.73 1.52
N TRP A 27 10.43 -4.08 1.92
CA TRP A 27 9.20 -4.73 2.35
C TRP A 27 8.05 -4.32 1.46
N GLN A 28 7.28 -5.28 1.00
CA GLN A 28 5.98 -5.06 0.42
C GLN A 28 4.92 -5.48 1.42
N ILE A 29 4.03 -4.56 1.78
CA ILE A 29 3.09 -4.70 2.89
C ILE A 29 1.68 -4.53 2.35
N ASP A 30 0.92 -5.62 2.30
CA ASP A 30 -0.50 -5.57 1.98
C ASP A 30 -1.31 -5.29 3.25
N LEU A 31 -1.96 -4.12 3.30
CA LEU A 31 -2.80 -3.70 4.43
C LEU A 31 -4.22 -4.30 4.40
N GLY A 32 -4.54 -5.08 3.37
CA GLY A 32 -5.84 -5.71 3.21
C GLY A 32 -6.74 -4.99 2.21
N ASN A 33 -8.03 -5.25 2.27
CA ASN A 33 -8.97 -4.88 1.21
C ASN A 33 -9.81 -3.63 1.45
N GLN A 34 -9.51 -2.85 2.50
CA GLN A 34 -10.29 -1.64 2.77
C GLN A 34 -10.16 -0.65 1.61
N CYS A 35 -11.23 -0.49 0.84
CA CYS A 35 -11.26 0.33 -0.36
C CYS A 35 -12.63 0.98 -0.53
N ASN A 36 -12.64 2.21 -1.01
CA ASN A 36 -13.85 2.97 -1.31
C ASN A 36 -14.28 2.86 -2.80
N SER A 37 -13.53 2.10 -3.61
CA SER A 37 -13.78 1.91 -5.05
C SER A 37 -14.17 0.47 -5.37
N ALA A 38 -14.97 0.27 -6.42
CA ALA A 38 -15.35 -1.01 -6.99
C ALA A 38 -14.88 -1.06 -8.47
N CYS A 39 -13.56 -1.01 -8.66
CA CYS A 39 -12.98 -0.98 -10.00
C CYS A 39 -13.30 -2.26 -10.78
N VAL A 40 -13.56 -2.12 -12.10
CA VAL A 40 -14.00 -3.24 -12.95
C VAL A 40 -12.97 -4.37 -13.10
N PHE A 41 -11.71 -4.11 -12.87
CA PHE A 41 -10.61 -5.09 -12.92
C PHE A 41 -10.17 -5.59 -11.53
N CYS A 42 -10.87 -5.16 -10.47
CA CYS A 42 -10.53 -5.54 -9.09
C CYS A 42 -11.28 -6.81 -8.65
N THR A 43 -10.86 -7.35 -7.51
CA THR A 43 -11.53 -8.51 -6.89
C THR A 43 -11.93 -8.19 -5.45
N PRO A 44 -12.85 -8.96 -4.85
CA PRO A 44 -13.29 -8.78 -3.48
C PRO A 44 -12.17 -8.83 -2.44
N GLU A 45 -11.10 -9.55 -2.73
CA GLU A 45 -9.91 -9.67 -1.87
C GLU A 45 -9.15 -8.35 -1.75
N PHE A 46 -9.26 -7.46 -2.76
CA PHE A 46 -8.59 -6.17 -2.81
C PHE A 46 -9.53 -4.96 -2.72
N SER A 47 -10.86 -5.19 -2.64
CA SER A 47 -11.83 -4.12 -2.44
C SER A 47 -13.00 -4.55 -1.58
N SER A 48 -13.07 -4.00 -0.38
CA SER A 48 -14.20 -4.22 0.53
C SER A 48 -15.52 -3.70 -0.04
N ARG A 49 -15.49 -2.62 -0.81
CA ARG A 49 -16.68 -2.11 -1.50
C ARG A 49 -17.17 -3.11 -2.55
N LEU A 50 -16.28 -3.58 -3.42
CA LEU A 50 -16.62 -4.57 -4.43
C LEU A 50 -17.13 -5.88 -3.80
N ALA A 51 -16.51 -6.31 -2.70
CA ALA A 51 -16.94 -7.48 -1.94
C ALA A 51 -18.40 -7.35 -1.48
N ILE A 52 -18.77 -6.18 -0.93
CA ILE A 52 -20.13 -5.91 -0.48
C ILE A 52 -21.11 -5.92 -1.67
N GLU A 53 -20.75 -5.30 -2.79
CA GLU A 53 -21.59 -5.27 -3.99
C GLU A 53 -21.79 -6.69 -4.56
N TRP A 54 -20.72 -7.48 -4.69
CA TRP A 54 -20.79 -8.83 -5.22
C TRP A 54 -21.61 -9.77 -4.31
N LYS A 55 -21.47 -9.62 -2.99
CA LYS A 55 -22.32 -10.35 -2.06
C LYS A 55 -23.79 -10.00 -2.20
N LYS A 56 -24.10 -8.70 -2.37
CA LYS A 56 -25.47 -8.21 -2.52
C LYS A 56 -26.16 -8.77 -3.77
N ILE A 57 -25.44 -8.97 -4.86
CA ILE A 57 -25.97 -9.52 -6.12
C ILE A 57 -25.80 -11.04 -6.24
N GLY A 58 -25.25 -11.70 -5.22
CA GLY A 58 -25.11 -13.17 -5.17
C GLY A 58 -23.93 -13.73 -5.98
N PHE A 59 -22.95 -12.91 -6.33
CA PHE A 59 -21.72 -13.40 -6.98
C PHE A 59 -20.76 -14.11 -6.02
N ILE A 60 -20.81 -13.76 -4.75
CA ILE A 60 -20.05 -14.44 -3.70
C ILE A 60 -20.97 -14.77 -2.51
N ASP A 61 -20.75 -15.92 -1.89
CA ASP A 61 -21.55 -16.36 -0.75
C ASP A 61 -21.10 -15.75 0.58
N GLN A 62 -19.81 -15.43 0.68
CA GLN A 62 -19.19 -14.90 1.91
C GLN A 62 -18.29 -13.72 1.58
N LEU A 63 -18.21 -12.77 2.51
CA LEU A 63 -17.21 -11.70 2.43
C LEU A 63 -15.81 -12.28 2.69
N PRO A 64 -14.75 -11.65 2.11
CA PRO A 64 -13.38 -11.97 2.49
C PRO A 64 -13.17 -11.89 4.01
N PRO A 65 -12.17 -12.61 4.55
CA PRO A 65 -11.85 -12.52 5.98
C PRO A 65 -11.44 -11.11 6.37
N THR A 66 -11.50 -10.81 7.66
CA THR A 66 -10.99 -9.54 8.23
C THR A 66 -9.51 -9.38 7.94
N ASN A 67 -9.08 -8.15 7.68
CA ASN A 67 -7.69 -7.87 7.42
C ASN A 67 -6.87 -7.98 8.72
N TRP A 68 -5.60 -8.40 8.61
CA TRP A 68 -4.70 -8.37 9.76
C TRP A 68 -4.51 -6.95 10.30
N SER A 69 -4.60 -5.94 9.42
CA SER A 69 -4.48 -4.52 9.76
C SER A 69 -5.68 -3.95 10.53
N ASP A 70 -6.75 -4.73 10.71
CA ASP A 70 -7.88 -4.37 11.56
C ASP A 70 -7.67 -4.84 13.02
N ASP A 71 -6.63 -5.67 13.28
CA ASP A 71 -6.28 -6.16 14.60
C ASP A 71 -5.14 -5.35 15.22
N PRO A 72 -5.37 -4.58 16.30
CA PRO A 72 -4.35 -3.78 16.95
C PRO A 72 -3.16 -4.59 17.47
N LEU A 73 -3.37 -5.86 17.87
CA LEU A 73 -2.28 -6.72 18.34
C LEU A 73 -1.37 -7.16 17.19
N LEU A 74 -1.94 -7.43 16.01
CA LEU A 74 -1.16 -7.77 14.82
C LEU A 74 -0.40 -6.56 14.30
N ILE A 75 -1.02 -5.36 14.31
CA ILE A 75 -0.34 -4.10 13.98
C ILE A 75 0.86 -3.88 14.92
N GLN A 76 0.67 -4.04 16.23
CA GLN A 76 1.76 -3.85 17.20
C GLN A 76 2.89 -4.86 17.00
N ARG A 77 2.56 -6.12 16.72
CA ARG A 77 3.59 -7.15 16.40
C ARG A 77 4.35 -6.80 15.12
N PHE A 78 3.66 -6.32 14.11
CA PHE A 78 4.28 -5.88 12.87
C PHE A 78 5.22 -4.70 13.09
N ILE A 79 4.78 -3.66 13.83
CA ILE A 79 5.62 -2.52 14.21
C ILE A 79 6.86 -2.99 14.98
N ASN A 80 6.71 -3.88 15.95
CA ASN A 80 7.85 -4.43 16.69
C ASN A 80 8.84 -5.17 15.77
N THR A 81 8.34 -5.87 14.75
CA THR A 81 9.20 -6.52 13.75
C THR A 81 9.97 -5.50 12.93
N LEU A 82 9.32 -4.44 12.46
CA LEU A 82 9.98 -3.36 11.73
C LEU A 82 11.06 -2.67 12.57
N THR A 83 10.75 -2.36 13.84
CA THR A 83 11.69 -1.67 14.73
C THR A 83 12.92 -2.51 15.11
N GLN A 84 12.80 -3.84 15.01
CA GLN A 84 13.92 -4.77 15.21
C GLN A 84 14.73 -5.01 13.93
N SER A 85 14.28 -4.48 12.79
CA SER A 85 14.92 -4.67 11.49
C SER A 85 15.91 -3.53 11.22
N PRO A 86 17.23 -3.72 11.39
CA PRO A 86 18.18 -2.61 11.46
C PRO A 86 18.47 -1.92 10.11
N ASN A 87 18.06 -2.52 9.00
CA ASN A 87 18.49 -2.11 7.66
C ASN A 87 17.32 -1.86 6.69
N ILE A 88 16.16 -1.45 7.20
CA ILE A 88 15.02 -1.12 6.33
C ILE A 88 15.38 0.09 5.48
N GLN A 89 15.24 -0.06 4.16
CA GLN A 89 15.47 1.00 3.18
C GLN A 89 14.18 1.43 2.48
N TYR A 90 13.25 0.49 2.29
CA TYR A 90 12.02 0.77 1.56
C TYR A 90 10.82 -0.02 2.11
N LEU A 91 9.72 0.67 2.34
CA LEU A 91 8.45 0.10 2.77
C LEU A 91 7.38 0.47 1.75
N HIS A 92 6.93 -0.49 0.96
CA HIS A 92 5.87 -0.29 -0.04
C HIS A 92 4.54 -0.81 0.48
N PHE A 93 3.59 0.10 0.68
CA PHE A 93 2.27 -0.22 1.17
C PHE A 93 1.29 -0.42 0.01
N LEU A 94 0.61 -1.56 0.05
CA LEU A 94 -0.44 -1.98 -0.87
C LEU A 94 -1.72 -2.28 -0.08
N GLY A 95 -2.75 -2.65 -0.81
CA GLY A 95 -4.05 -3.02 -0.27
C GLY A 95 -5.16 -2.42 -1.13
N GLY A 96 -6.34 -2.21 -0.54
CA GLY A 96 -7.45 -1.58 -1.24
C GLY A 96 -7.15 -0.12 -1.61
N GLU A 97 -7.40 0.80 -0.69
CA GLU A 97 -6.97 2.20 -0.77
C GLU A 97 -6.15 2.53 0.48
N THR A 98 -4.87 2.69 0.31
CA THR A 98 -3.91 2.81 1.43
C THR A 98 -4.23 4.00 2.35
N ILE A 99 -4.62 5.14 1.78
CA ILE A 99 -4.86 6.39 2.55
C ILE A 99 -6.01 6.25 3.54
N ILE A 100 -7.06 5.49 3.19
CA ILE A 100 -8.23 5.32 4.10
C ILE A 100 -8.03 4.22 5.13
N THR A 101 -6.97 3.41 5.02
CA THR A 101 -6.70 2.31 5.94
C THR A 101 -6.12 2.86 7.26
N PRO A 102 -6.80 2.71 8.42
CA PRO A 102 -6.35 3.30 9.69
C PRO A 102 -4.96 2.83 10.11
N ALA A 103 -4.62 1.57 9.84
CA ALA A 103 -3.31 0.99 10.14
C ALA A 103 -2.16 1.75 9.47
N PHE A 104 -2.37 2.34 8.29
CA PHE A 104 -1.35 3.10 7.59
C PHE A 104 -0.84 4.27 8.44
N LYS A 105 -1.75 5.07 9.01
CA LYS A 105 -1.39 6.19 9.90
C LYS A 105 -0.66 5.72 11.16
N VAL A 106 -1.14 4.62 11.77
CA VAL A 106 -0.54 4.06 12.99
C VAL A 106 0.88 3.60 12.72
N ILE A 107 1.10 2.94 11.59
CA ILE A 107 2.44 2.46 11.20
C ILE A 107 3.36 3.64 10.86
N LEU A 108 2.90 4.63 10.09
CA LEU A 108 3.70 5.82 9.79
C LEU A 108 4.14 6.55 11.07
N GLN A 109 3.21 6.75 12.01
CA GLN A 109 3.53 7.38 13.29
C GLN A 109 4.58 6.58 14.07
N ALA A 110 4.43 5.26 14.14
CA ALA A 110 5.39 4.40 14.84
C ALA A 110 6.80 4.42 14.20
N LEU A 111 6.87 4.51 12.86
CA LEU A 111 8.14 4.64 12.15
C LEU A 111 8.81 6.00 12.45
N ILE A 112 8.03 7.05 12.62
CA ILE A 112 8.53 8.37 13.02
C ILE A 112 9.04 8.33 14.46
N ASP A 113 8.25 7.79 15.39
CA ASP A 113 8.59 7.71 16.82
C ASP A 113 9.87 6.90 17.08
N THR A 114 10.14 5.92 16.22
CA THR A 114 11.35 5.08 16.30
C THR A 114 12.54 5.63 15.51
N GLY A 115 12.35 6.69 14.74
CA GLY A 115 13.40 7.32 13.90
C GLY A 115 13.69 6.60 12.59
N LEU A 116 12.94 5.53 12.24
CA LEU A 116 13.08 4.81 10.97
C LEU A 116 12.70 5.66 9.76
N ASN A 117 11.89 6.70 9.94
CA ASN A 117 11.55 7.67 8.91
C ASN A 117 12.77 8.41 8.33
N LYS A 118 13.90 8.43 9.04
CA LYS A 118 15.14 9.09 8.58
C LYS A 118 15.99 8.22 7.65
N THR A 119 15.73 6.92 7.60
CA THR A 119 16.50 5.95 6.82
C THR A 119 15.66 5.18 5.80
N ALA A 120 14.36 5.03 6.05
CA ALA A 120 13.45 4.30 5.18
C ALA A 120 12.65 5.25 4.28
N ASN A 121 12.51 4.87 3.02
CA ASN A 121 11.59 5.48 2.07
C ASN A 121 10.22 4.79 2.16
N ILE A 122 9.16 5.55 1.94
CA ILE A 122 7.79 5.03 1.88
C ILE A 122 7.30 5.00 0.44
N GLY A 123 6.72 3.88 0.02
CA GLY A 123 5.99 3.76 -1.23
C GLY A 123 4.54 3.40 -0.97
N PHE A 124 3.61 3.95 -1.74
CA PHE A 124 2.22 3.53 -1.73
C PHE A 124 1.50 3.98 -3.00
N THR A 125 0.34 3.37 -3.24
CA THR A 125 -0.52 3.70 -4.39
C THR A 125 -1.87 4.23 -3.89
N THR A 126 -2.41 5.25 -4.57
CA THR A 126 -3.73 5.82 -4.26
C THR A 126 -4.59 5.97 -5.52
N ASN A 127 -5.89 5.80 -5.35
CA ASN A 127 -6.90 6.05 -6.39
C ASN A 127 -7.27 7.55 -6.52
N LEU A 128 -6.61 8.42 -5.76
CA LEU A 128 -6.80 9.87 -5.76
C LEU A 128 -8.20 10.36 -5.35
N SER A 129 -9.06 9.48 -4.84
CA SER A 129 -10.43 9.89 -4.46
C SER A 129 -10.52 10.54 -3.09
N VAL A 130 -9.48 10.36 -2.26
CA VAL A 130 -9.45 10.84 -0.88
C VAL A 130 -8.23 11.72 -0.66
N TRP A 131 -8.43 12.77 0.10
CA TRP A 131 -7.38 13.63 0.63
C TRP A 131 -7.37 13.54 2.14
N ASP A 132 -6.21 13.35 2.75
CA ASP A 132 -6.05 13.23 4.20
C ASP A 132 -4.83 14.02 4.67
N ASP A 133 -5.08 15.18 5.25
CA ASP A 133 -4.02 16.08 5.72
C ASP A 133 -3.14 15.43 6.79
N THR A 134 -3.69 14.55 7.62
CA THR A 134 -2.91 13.84 8.65
C THR A 134 -1.89 12.90 8.02
N VAL A 135 -2.29 12.14 6.99
CA VAL A 135 -1.37 11.26 6.25
C VAL A 135 -0.26 12.10 5.60
N ILE A 136 -0.60 13.23 4.99
CA ILE A 136 0.37 14.10 4.33
C ILE A 136 1.40 14.66 5.32
N GLU A 137 0.96 15.15 6.48
CA GLU A 137 1.87 15.67 7.49
C GLU A 137 2.78 14.58 8.10
N LEU A 138 2.31 13.34 8.16
CA LEU A 138 3.17 12.20 8.53
C LEU A 138 4.19 11.90 7.43
N LEU A 139 3.76 11.83 6.16
CA LEU A 139 4.63 11.53 5.02
C LEU A 139 5.74 12.56 4.83
N LYS A 140 5.50 13.84 5.09
CA LYS A 140 6.51 14.91 5.03
C LYS A 140 7.69 14.70 5.97
N GLN A 141 7.57 13.84 6.99
CA GLN A 141 8.63 13.55 7.94
C GLN A 141 9.57 12.43 7.49
N PHE A 142 9.28 11.79 6.34
CA PHE A 142 10.11 10.71 5.80
C PHE A 142 11.19 11.23 4.88
N GLN A 143 12.29 10.48 4.80
CA GLN A 143 13.43 10.79 3.93
C GLN A 143 13.02 10.87 2.45
N GLY A 144 12.12 10.00 2.01
CA GLY A 144 11.59 9.98 0.66
C GLY A 144 10.25 9.27 0.58
N VAL A 145 9.43 9.71 -0.37
CA VAL A 145 8.13 9.12 -0.67
C VAL A 145 8.02 8.83 -2.15
N ASN A 146 7.58 7.61 -2.47
CA ASN A 146 7.27 7.16 -3.82
C ASN A 146 5.76 6.98 -3.94
N LEU A 147 5.11 7.85 -4.68
CA LEU A 147 3.66 7.88 -4.82
C LEU A 147 3.24 7.33 -6.18
N GLY A 148 2.53 6.20 -6.18
CA GLY A 148 1.80 5.69 -7.34
C GLY A 148 0.40 6.30 -7.39
N MET A 149 0.02 6.84 -8.54
CA MET A 149 -1.29 7.43 -8.78
C MET A 149 -2.06 6.60 -9.78
N SER A 150 -3.21 6.09 -9.38
CA SER A 150 -4.01 5.17 -10.19
C SER A 150 -5.02 5.94 -11.04
N ILE A 151 -4.68 6.20 -12.30
CA ILE A 151 -5.54 6.82 -13.31
C ILE A 151 -5.53 5.96 -14.56
N GLU A 152 -6.70 5.54 -15.05
CA GLU A 152 -6.82 4.73 -16.26
C GLU A 152 -7.06 5.58 -17.51
N SER A 153 -7.66 6.76 -17.33
CA SER A 153 -7.99 7.67 -18.44
C SER A 153 -8.26 9.06 -17.92
N PHE A 154 -7.95 10.07 -18.74
CA PHE A 154 -8.33 11.46 -18.50
C PHE A 154 -9.71 11.80 -19.09
N SER A 155 -10.63 10.84 -19.09
CA SER A 155 -12.01 10.97 -19.59
C SER A 155 -13.00 10.28 -18.65
N ILE A 156 -14.30 10.37 -18.96
CA ILE A 156 -15.39 9.68 -18.26
C ILE A 156 -15.15 8.15 -18.13
N ILE A 157 -14.27 7.59 -18.95
CA ILE A 157 -13.89 6.18 -18.86
C ILE A 157 -13.26 5.87 -17.49
N ASN A 158 -12.52 6.81 -16.90
CA ASN A 158 -11.97 6.62 -15.56
C ASN A 158 -13.06 6.42 -14.50
N ASP A 159 -14.15 7.18 -14.57
CA ASP A 159 -15.27 7.09 -13.64
C ASP A 159 -15.99 5.74 -13.75
N TYR A 160 -16.10 5.21 -14.99
CA TYR A 160 -16.66 3.88 -15.22
C TYR A 160 -15.73 2.78 -14.70
N VAL A 161 -14.44 2.85 -15.02
CA VAL A 161 -13.46 1.80 -14.68
C VAL A 161 -13.18 1.77 -13.18
N ARG A 162 -13.15 2.94 -12.53
CA ARG A 162 -12.83 3.11 -11.09
C ARG A 162 -14.02 3.54 -10.24
N TYR A 163 -15.22 3.11 -10.61
CA TYR A 163 -16.46 3.46 -9.90
C TYR A 163 -16.36 3.30 -8.38
N PRO A 164 -16.87 4.24 -7.58
CA PRO A 164 -17.53 5.50 -7.92
C PRO A 164 -16.60 6.72 -7.84
N VAL A 165 -15.32 6.55 -8.08
CA VAL A 165 -14.36 7.66 -8.11
C VAL A 165 -14.71 8.57 -9.29
N CYS A 166 -14.85 9.87 -9.04
CA CYS A 166 -15.18 10.81 -10.10
C CYS A 166 -13.95 11.61 -10.54
N LEU A 167 -13.80 11.78 -11.84
CA LEU A 167 -12.64 12.40 -12.46
C LEU A 167 -12.35 13.84 -11.97
N PRO A 168 -13.34 14.72 -11.72
CA PRO A 168 -13.08 16.04 -11.13
C PRO A 168 -12.33 15.97 -9.79
N THR A 169 -12.73 15.08 -8.89
CA THR A 169 -12.04 14.86 -7.59
C THR A 169 -10.63 14.32 -7.80
N VAL A 170 -10.47 13.39 -8.76
CA VAL A 170 -9.16 12.84 -9.12
C VAL A 170 -8.22 13.95 -9.59
N PHE A 171 -8.68 14.84 -10.46
CA PHE A 171 -7.86 15.97 -10.95
C PHE A 171 -7.50 16.95 -9.84
N GLU A 172 -8.46 17.31 -8.99
CA GLU A 172 -8.18 18.18 -7.85
C GLU A 172 -7.09 17.60 -6.95
N ASN A 173 -7.23 16.33 -6.57
CA ASN A 173 -6.25 15.66 -5.73
C ASN A 173 -4.92 15.41 -6.46
N LEU A 174 -4.93 15.13 -7.75
CA LEU A 174 -3.72 15.01 -8.57
C LEU A 174 -2.87 16.29 -8.51
N GLU A 175 -3.49 17.45 -8.72
CA GLU A 175 -2.78 18.73 -8.66
C GLU A 175 -2.26 19.03 -7.25
N ARG A 176 -3.03 18.69 -6.20
CA ARG A 176 -2.59 18.83 -4.81
C ARG A 176 -1.39 17.94 -4.51
N TRP A 177 -1.45 16.66 -4.89
CA TRP A 177 -0.36 15.70 -4.71
C TRP A 177 0.90 16.11 -5.49
N LYS A 178 0.74 16.55 -6.74
CA LYS A 178 1.84 17.04 -7.56
C LYS A 178 2.57 18.19 -6.88
N LYS A 179 1.81 19.19 -6.41
CA LYS A 179 2.38 20.33 -5.70
C LYS A 179 3.19 19.90 -4.47
N ILE A 180 2.62 19.04 -3.61
CA ILE A 180 3.32 18.56 -2.42
C ILE A 180 4.54 17.72 -2.77
N ALA A 181 4.46 16.89 -3.81
CA ALA A 181 5.58 16.08 -4.27
C ALA A 181 6.74 16.97 -4.76
N GLU A 182 6.44 18.03 -5.52
CA GLU A 182 7.43 19.01 -5.96
C GLU A 182 8.09 19.75 -4.77
N GLU A 183 7.29 20.20 -3.80
CA GLU A 183 7.77 20.91 -2.60
C GLU A 183 8.66 20.02 -1.69
N ASN A 184 8.44 18.70 -1.68
CA ASN A 184 9.16 17.76 -0.82
C ASN A 184 10.13 16.84 -1.59
N ASN A 185 10.30 17.07 -2.89
CA ASN A 185 11.15 16.24 -3.77
C ASN A 185 10.77 14.74 -3.73
N TRP A 186 9.48 14.44 -3.74
CA TRP A 186 8.96 13.08 -3.78
C TRP A 186 8.93 12.53 -5.21
N PHE A 187 9.08 11.21 -5.34
CA PHE A 187 8.92 10.56 -6.62
C PHE A 187 7.42 10.25 -6.88
N VAL A 188 6.94 10.60 -8.07
CA VAL A 188 5.56 10.37 -8.50
C VAL A 188 5.53 9.55 -9.77
N GLN A 189 4.65 8.53 -9.79
CA GLN A 189 4.39 7.68 -10.95
C GLN A 189 2.89 7.64 -11.24
N LEU A 190 2.53 7.77 -12.52
CA LEU A 190 1.18 7.56 -13.07
C LEU A 190 1.07 6.18 -13.70
#